data_39b941abc99c8580b260dfe473b50710
#
_entry.id   39b941abc99c8580b260dfe473b50710
#
_cell.length_a   1.000
_cell.length_b   1.000
_cell.length_c   1.000
_cell.angle_alpha   90.00
_cell.angle_beta   90.00
_cell.angle_gamma   90.00
#
_symmetry.space_group_name_H-M   'P 1'
#
loop_
_entity.id
_entity.type
_entity.pdbx_description
1 polymer ?
#
loop_
_entity_poly.entity_id
_entity_poly.type
_entity_poly.pdbx_seq_one_letter_code
_entity_poly.pdbx_strand_id
1 'polypeptide(L)'
;MKNKSVNESQLSPEQQALEKVWEEHLASEFQFKSAEAAINTMVERPSVNHVPVMTGGVGRKQLTRFYDRYFIPQMPPDTQIIPVSRTIGSDRLVDEFVIKFTHSLQMDWLVPGVPPSNKPVEVAIVTVIQFQDGKMASERIYYDQASILVQLGLLDPRKLPVAGVEIARKVLDDELPSNELMKRTLKDKDL
;
A
#
# COMPACT_ATOMS: atom_id res chain seq x y z
N MET A 1 -1.63 -3.98 24.49
CA MET A 1 -2.22 -2.99 23.58
C MET A 1 -3.52 -3.56 23.03
N LYS A 2 -4.64 -2.87 23.19
CA LYS A 2 -5.94 -3.38 22.77
C LYS A 2 -6.08 -3.14 21.26
N ASN A 3 -6.08 -4.23 20.47
CA ASN A 3 -6.56 -4.18 19.11
C ASN A 3 -7.96 -3.55 19.13
N LYS A 4 -8.09 -2.36 18.53
CA LYS A 4 -9.41 -1.88 18.15
C LYS A 4 -9.86 -2.76 16.99
N SER A 5 -10.49 -3.89 17.31
CA SER A 5 -11.25 -4.65 16.32
C SER A 5 -12.25 -3.68 15.68
N VAL A 6 -12.13 -3.51 14.37
CA VAL A 6 -13.23 -2.96 13.57
C VAL A 6 -14.47 -3.76 13.95
N ASN A 7 -15.54 -3.09 14.27
CA ASN A 7 -16.76 -3.70 14.80
C ASN A 7 -17.47 -4.42 13.64
N GLU A 8 -17.09 -5.67 13.35
CA GLU A 8 -17.64 -6.52 12.28
C GLU A 8 -19.18 -6.65 12.33
N SER A 9 -19.77 -6.33 13.49
CA SER A 9 -21.23 -6.43 13.71
C SER A 9 -22.04 -5.30 13.10
N GLN A 10 -21.46 -4.34 12.36
CA GLN A 10 -22.13 -3.15 11.83
C GLN A 10 -22.13 -3.01 10.31
N LEU A 11 -21.46 -3.90 9.57
CA LEU A 11 -21.46 -3.85 8.11
C LEU A 11 -22.78 -4.36 7.53
N SER A 12 -23.33 -3.64 6.52
CA SER A 12 -24.48 -4.15 5.75
C SER A 12 -24.09 -5.37 4.90
N PRO A 13 -25.06 -6.21 4.48
CA PRO A 13 -24.76 -7.33 3.58
C PRO A 13 -24.03 -6.90 2.30
N GLU A 14 -24.35 -5.72 1.77
CA GLU A 14 -23.70 -5.15 0.59
C GLU A 14 -22.24 -4.80 0.89
N GLN A 15 -21.97 -4.18 2.03
CA GLN A 15 -20.61 -3.84 2.47
C GLN A 15 -19.76 -5.10 2.71
N GLN A 16 -20.34 -6.14 3.32
CA GLN A 16 -19.69 -7.44 3.50
C GLN A 16 -19.34 -8.11 2.17
N ALA A 17 -20.20 -7.96 1.16
CA ALA A 17 -19.94 -8.46 -0.18
C ALA A 17 -18.75 -7.74 -0.84
N LEU A 18 -18.63 -6.40 -0.68
CA LEU A 18 -17.49 -5.62 -1.17
C LEU A 18 -16.19 -6.01 -0.45
N GLU A 19 -16.24 -6.16 0.86
CA GLU A 19 -15.11 -6.62 1.66
C GLU A 19 -14.61 -7.98 1.19
N LYS A 20 -15.51 -8.92 0.98
CA LYS A 20 -15.15 -10.25 0.48
C LYS A 20 -14.43 -10.20 -0.87
N VAL A 21 -14.91 -9.38 -1.80
CA VAL A 21 -14.25 -9.22 -3.12
C VAL A 21 -12.84 -8.64 -2.96
N TRP A 22 -12.66 -7.69 -2.04
CA TRP A 22 -11.33 -7.14 -1.73
C TRP A 22 -10.40 -8.18 -1.10
N GLU A 23 -10.89 -8.97 -0.14
CA GLU A 23 -10.10 -10.05 0.47
C GLU A 23 -9.72 -11.13 -0.56
N GLU A 24 -10.62 -11.49 -1.46
CA GLU A 24 -10.33 -12.42 -2.56
C GLU A 24 -9.26 -11.86 -3.51
N HIS A 25 -9.28 -10.55 -3.77
CA HIS A 25 -8.26 -9.88 -4.57
C HIS A 25 -6.89 -9.93 -3.90
N LEU A 26 -6.79 -9.51 -2.64
CA LEU A 26 -5.56 -9.58 -1.84
C LEU A 26 -5.02 -11.03 -1.76
N ALA A 27 -5.89 -12.00 -1.52
CA ALA A 27 -5.48 -13.40 -1.49
C ALA A 27 -4.91 -13.86 -2.85
N SER A 28 -5.48 -13.38 -3.95
CA SER A 28 -4.98 -13.68 -5.30
C SER A 28 -3.58 -13.16 -5.54
N GLU A 29 -3.24 -11.99 -5.01
CA GLU A 29 -1.93 -11.35 -5.14
C GLU A 29 -0.87 -11.94 -4.20
N PHE A 30 -1.21 -12.09 -2.92
CA PHE A 30 -0.23 -12.42 -1.87
C PHE A 30 -0.17 -13.90 -1.50
N GLN A 31 -1.30 -14.63 -1.57
CA GLN A 31 -1.36 -16.05 -1.17
C GLN A 31 -1.28 -16.97 -2.39
N PHE A 32 -2.18 -16.79 -3.36
CA PHE A 32 -2.23 -17.66 -4.54
C PHE A 32 -1.24 -17.26 -5.62
N LYS A 33 -0.78 -16.01 -5.60
CA LYS A 33 0.17 -15.42 -6.57
C LYS A 33 -0.29 -15.62 -8.01
N SER A 34 -1.56 -15.36 -8.27
CA SER A 34 -2.24 -15.60 -9.54
C SER A 34 -2.76 -14.29 -10.14
N ALA A 35 -2.12 -13.82 -11.21
CA ALA A 35 -2.59 -12.67 -11.98
C ALA A 35 -4.01 -12.89 -12.55
N GLU A 36 -4.33 -14.11 -13.00
CA GLU A 36 -5.65 -14.45 -13.51
C GLU A 36 -6.72 -14.33 -12.41
N ALA A 37 -6.45 -14.87 -11.21
CA ALA A 37 -7.36 -14.78 -10.09
C ALA A 37 -7.61 -13.32 -9.67
N ALA A 38 -6.56 -12.50 -9.57
CA ALA A 38 -6.68 -11.07 -9.28
C ALA A 38 -7.56 -10.35 -10.33
N ILE A 39 -7.32 -10.58 -11.62
CA ILE A 39 -8.11 -9.98 -12.70
C ILE A 39 -9.58 -10.44 -12.69
N ASN A 40 -9.88 -11.64 -12.21
CA ASN A 40 -11.26 -12.16 -12.16
C ASN A 40 -12.13 -11.47 -11.10
N THR A 41 -11.53 -10.86 -10.09
CA THR A 41 -12.25 -10.00 -9.12
C THR A 41 -12.65 -8.64 -9.69
N MET A 42 -12.14 -8.28 -10.86
CA MET A 42 -12.29 -6.95 -11.46
C MET A 42 -13.32 -6.93 -12.59
N VAL A 43 -13.83 -5.73 -12.90
CA VAL A 43 -14.71 -5.47 -14.05
C VAL A 43 -14.01 -5.69 -15.40
N GLU A 44 -14.71 -5.51 -16.52
CA GLU A 44 -14.12 -5.69 -17.86
C GLU A 44 -13.02 -4.66 -18.18
N ARG A 45 -13.17 -3.41 -17.73
CA ARG A 45 -12.18 -2.36 -17.94
C ARG A 45 -11.70 -1.74 -16.62
N PRO A 46 -10.93 -2.48 -15.82
CA PRO A 46 -10.44 -2.00 -14.54
C PRO A 46 -9.25 -1.06 -14.68
N SER A 47 -8.91 -0.35 -13.60
CA SER A 47 -7.68 0.44 -13.54
C SER A 47 -6.97 0.24 -12.19
N VAL A 48 -5.64 0.18 -12.23
CA VAL A 48 -4.77 0.17 -11.03
C VAL A 48 -3.71 1.25 -11.21
N ASN A 49 -3.45 2.00 -10.14
CA ASN A 49 -2.44 3.05 -10.16
C ASN A 49 -1.71 3.16 -8.81
N HIS A 50 -0.44 2.83 -8.79
CA HIS A 50 0.48 3.21 -7.73
C HIS A 50 0.83 4.68 -7.92
N VAL A 51 0.15 5.56 -7.21
CA VAL A 51 0.10 7.00 -7.47
C VAL A 51 1.47 7.67 -7.52
N PRO A 52 2.42 7.41 -6.58
CA PRO A 52 3.70 8.11 -6.58
C PRO A 52 4.58 7.84 -7.81
N VAL A 53 4.46 6.66 -8.42
CA VAL A 53 5.32 6.24 -9.55
C VAL A 53 4.54 5.93 -10.83
N MET A 54 3.20 6.08 -10.80
CA MET A 54 2.29 5.89 -11.93
C MET A 54 2.38 4.49 -12.56
N THR A 55 2.69 3.46 -11.77
CA THR A 55 2.72 2.07 -12.22
C THR A 55 1.35 1.40 -12.06
N GLY A 56 1.06 0.42 -12.90
CA GLY A 56 -0.24 -0.24 -12.98
C GLY A 56 -0.72 -0.37 -14.42
N GLY A 57 -1.98 -0.02 -14.67
CA GLY A 57 -2.53 -0.07 -16.03
C GLY A 57 -4.03 0.13 -16.11
N VAL A 58 -4.57 0.11 -17.33
CA VAL A 58 -6.01 0.21 -17.62
C VAL A 58 -6.44 -0.93 -18.53
N GLY A 59 -7.51 -1.60 -18.14
CA GLY A 59 -8.09 -2.76 -18.85
C GLY A 59 -7.36 -4.07 -18.54
N ARG A 60 -8.08 -5.17 -18.68
CA ARG A 60 -7.62 -6.52 -18.31
C ARG A 60 -6.27 -6.89 -18.93
N LYS A 61 -6.05 -6.58 -20.21
CA LYS A 61 -4.79 -6.93 -20.91
C LYS A 61 -3.55 -6.28 -20.28
N GLN A 62 -3.62 -4.96 -19.96
CA GLN A 62 -2.50 -4.27 -19.35
C GLN A 62 -2.27 -4.75 -17.92
N LEU A 63 -3.34 -4.92 -17.14
CA LEU A 63 -3.25 -5.36 -15.76
C LEU A 63 -2.81 -6.80 -15.62
N THR A 64 -3.28 -7.73 -16.48
CA THR A 64 -2.72 -9.09 -16.50
C THR A 64 -1.22 -9.07 -16.68
N ARG A 65 -0.72 -8.26 -17.66
CA ARG A 65 0.73 -8.12 -17.87
C ARG A 65 1.44 -7.50 -16.65
N PHE A 66 0.82 -6.51 -16.02
CA PHE A 66 1.38 -5.84 -14.83
C PHE A 66 1.51 -6.82 -13.66
N TYR A 67 0.44 -7.54 -13.33
CA TYR A 67 0.45 -8.53 -12.25
C TYR A 67 1.40 -9.70 -12.52
N ASP A 68 1.38 -10.24 -13.74
CA ASP A 68 2.17 -11.41 -14.13
C ASP A 68 3.68 -11.14 -14.20
N ARG A 69 4.09 -9.93 -14.57
CA ARG A 69 5.50 -9.63 -14.85
C ARG A 69 6.16 -8.69 -13.84
N TYR A 70 5.41 -7.76 -13.26
CA TYR A 70 5.99 -6.64 -12.50
C TYR A 70 5.54 -6.58 -11.05
N PHE A 71 4.37 -7.09 -10.69
CA PHE A 71 3.87 -7.02 -9.32
C PHE A 71 4.10 -8.33 -8.56
N ILE A 72 3.43 -9.41 -8.95
CA ILE A 72 3.47 -10.69 -8.21
C ILE A 72 4.90 -11.28 -8.14
N PRO A 73 5.65 -11.43 -9.25
CA PRO A 73 7.00 -12.01 -9.19
C PRO A 73 8.04 -11.09 -8.55
N GLN A 74 7.74 -9.80 -8.39
CA GLN A 74 8.62 -8.82 -7.77
C GLN A 74 8.25 -8.52 -6.31
N MET A 75 7.38 -9.33 -5.69
CA MET A 75 7.05 -9.23 -4.28
C MET A 75 8.07 -9.99 -3.43
N PRO A 76 8.81 -9.33 -2.52
CA PRO A 76 9.75 -9.99 -1.64
C PRO A 76 9.08 -11.10 -0.81
N PRO A 77 9.75 -12.24 -0.60
CA PRO A 77 9.16 -13.39 0.07
C PRO A 77 8.90 -13.17 1.57
N ASP A 78 9.56 -12.19 2.18
CA ASP A 78 9.41 -11.79 3.58
C ASP A 78 8.41 -10.66 3.77
N THR A 79 7.62 -10.31 2.74
CA THR A 79 6.62 -9.26 2.83
C THR A 79 5.56 -9.57 3.88
N GLN A 80 5.37 -8.62 4.80
CA GLN A 80 4.35 -8.65 5.84
C GLN A 80 3.39 -7.49 5.66
N ILE A 81 2.09 -7.74 5.80
CA ILE A 81 1.04 -6.72 5.79
C ILE A 81 0.52 -6.59 7.22
N ILE A 82 0.54 -5.38 7.78
CA ILE A 82 0.04 -5.05 9.11
C ILE A 82 -1.16 -4.13 8.92
N PRO A 83 -2.40 -4.62 9.10
CA PRO A 83 -3.60 -3.81 9.00
C PRO A 83 -3.62 -2.68 10.03
N VAL A 84 -4.09 -1.51 9.64
CA VAL A 84 -4.29 -0.33 10.50
C VAL A 84 -5.76 0.01 10.61
N SER A 85 -6.41 0.32 9.51
CA SER A 85 -7.83 0.65 9.48
C SER A 85 -8.47 0.30 8.14
N ARG A 86 -9.79 0.06 8.16
CA ARG A 86 -10.60 -0.17 6.96
C ARG A 86 -11.93 0.54 7.08
N THR A 87 -12.31 1.24 6.02
CA THR A 87 -13.62 1.89 5.90
C THR A 87 -14.32 1.42 4.63
N ILE A 88 -15.58 0.99 4.77
CA ILE A 88 -16.38 0.46 3.66
C ILE A 88 -17.61 1.33 3.48
N GLY A 89 -17.70 1.99 2.32
CA GLY A 89 -18.86 2.75 1.88
C GLY A 89 -19.85 1.90 1.05
N SER A 90 -20.68 2.55 0.29
CA SER A 90 -21.66 1.89 -0.59
C SER A 90 -21.03 1.35 -1.88
N ASP A 91 -19.99 2.01 -2.41
CA ASP A 91 -19.31 1.68 -3.66
C ASP A 91 -17.79 1.75 -3.56
N ARG A 92 -17.27 1.98 -2.35
CA ARG A 92 -15.83 2.16 -2.10
C ARG A 92 -15.38 1.52 -0.81
N LEU A 93 -14.13 1.09 -0.85
CA LEU A 93 -13.39 0.66 0.32
C LEU A 93 -12.08 1.45 0.38
N VAL A 94 -11.73 1.92 1.58
CA VAL A 94 -10.42 2.48 1.88
C VAL A 94 -9.76 1.55 2.88
N ASP A 95 -8.57 1.07 2.55
CA ASP A 95 -7.78 0.18 3.39
C ASP A 95 -6.45 0.86 3.73
N GLU A 96 -6.11 0.91 5.00
CA GLU A 96 -4.87 1.46 5.51
C GLU A 96 -4.06 0.36 6.19
N PHE A 97 -2.82 0.21 5.80
CA PHE A 97 -1.92 -0.81 6.31
C PHE A 97 -0.46 -0.39 6.21
N VAL A 98 0.40 -1.05 6.96
CA VAL A 98 1.86 -0.93 6.80
C VAL A 98 2.38 -2.22 6.19
N ILE A 99 3.18 -2.10 5.13
CA ILE A 99 3.95 -3.24 4.60
C ILE A 99 5.39 -3.17 5.10
N LYS A 100 5.95 -4.35 5.40
CA LYS A 100 7.36 -4.52 5.76
C LYS A 100 7.97 -5.58 4.89
N PHE A 101 9.15 -5.32 4.37
CA PHE A 101 9.88 -6.27 3.51
C PHE A 101 11.37 -5.93 3.45
N THR A 102 12.19 -6.87 2.99
CA THR A 102 13.56 -6.61 2.56
C THR A 102 13.57 -6.37 1.04
N HIS A 103 14.14 -5.25 0.58
CA HIS A 103 14.28 -4.94 -0.85
C HIS A 103 15.30 -5.88 -1.50
N SER A 104 14.96 -7.16 -1.58
CA SER A 104 15.80 -8.26 -2.07
C SER A 104 15.58 -8.59 -3.55
N LEU A 105 14.53 -8.03 -4.14
CA LEU A 105 14.16 -8.23 -5.55
C LEU A 105 14.08 -6.89 -6.28
N GLN A 106 14.10 -6.94 -7.60
CA GLN A 106 13.67 -5.81 -8.44
C GLN A 106 12.18 -5.53 -8.15
N MET A 107 11.82 -4.29 -7.84
CA MET A 107 10.46 -3.88 -7.49
C MET A 107 10.01 -2.68 -8.34
N ASP A 108 9.88 -2.90 -9.66
CA ASP A 108 9.56 -1.82 -10.61
C ASP A 108 8.16 -1.20 -10.38
N TRP A 109 7.28 -1.91 -9.70
CA TRP A 109 5.98 -1.38 -9.30
C TRP A 109 6.06 -0.33 -8.20
N LEU A 110 7.12 -0.35 -7.37
CA LEU A 110 7.31 0.52 -6.20
C LEU A 110 8.48 1.52 -6.39
N VAL A 111 9.60 1.03 -6.91
CA VAL A 111 10.85 1.80 -7.12
C VAL A 111 11.45 1.46 -8.49
N PRO A 112 10.81 1.93 -9.59
CA PRO A 112 11.23 1.58 -10.96
C PRO A 112 12.72 1.82 -11.21
N GLY A 113 13.41 0.81 -11.73
CA GLY A 113 14.82 0.91 -12.11
C GLY A 113 15.82 0.91 -10.95
N VAL A 114 15.39 0.78 -9.70
CA VAL A 114 16.29 0.68 -8.56
C VAL A 114 16.67 -0.78 -8.34
N PRO A 115 17.95 -1.14 -8.39
CA PRO A 115 18.39 -2.53 -8.16
C PRO A 115 18.20 -2.93 -6.69
N PRO A 116 18.07 -4.24 -6.40
CA PRO A 116 17.92 -4.76 -5.04
C PRO A 116 19.03 -4.23 -4.11
N SER A 117 18.63 -3.66 -2.99
CA SER A 117 19.58 -3.08 -2.00
C SER A 117 19.79 -3.94 -0.77
N ASN A 118 18.97 -4.98 -0.58
CA ASN A 118 18.89 -5.84 0.60
C ASN A 118 18.67 -5.06 1.92
N LYS A 119 18.07 -3.87 1.84
CA LYS A 119 17.71 -3.06 3.02
C LYS A 119 16.29 -3.37 3.46
N PRO A 120 16.00 -3.34 4.78
CA PRO A 120 14.63 -3.41 5.27
C PRO A 120 13.90 -2.11 4.95
N VAL A 121 12.61 -2.24 4.60
CA VAL A 121 11.72 -1.12 4.26
C VAL A 121 10.38 -1.32 4.98
N GLU A 122 9.87 -0.25 5.59
CA GLU A 122 8.53 -0.18 6.16
C GLU A 122 7.78 0.98 5.50
N VAL A 123 6.59 0.73 4.94
CA VAL A 123 5.81 1.72 4.18
C VAL A 123 4.37 1.74 4.68
N ALA A 124 3.89 2.92 5.07
CA ALA A 124 2.45 3.15 5.27
C ALA A 124 1.77 3.32 3.91
N ILE A 125 0.71 2.58 3.69
CA ILE A 125 -0.05 2.55 2.44
C ILE A 125 -1.51 2.82 2.73
N VAL A 126 -2.13 3.65 1.89
CA VAL A 126 -3.58 3.78 1.79
C VAL A 126 -3.98 3.37 0.38
N THR A 127 -4.89 2.41 0.27
CA THR A 127 -5.49 2.04 -1.00
C THR A 127 -6.97 2.43 -1.03
N VAL A 128 -7.38 3.02 -2.15
CA VAL A 128 -8.77 3.43 -2.41
C VAL A 128 -9.31 2.59 -3.54
N ILE A 129 -10.23 1.70 -3.22
CA ILE A 129 -10.86 0.78 -4.14
C ILE A 129 -12.26 1.29 -4.47
N GLN A 130 -12.61 1.33 -5.75
CA GLN A 130 -13.97 1.58 -6.22
C GLN A 130 -14.55 0.29 -6.80
N PHE A 131 -15.81 0.01 -6.45
CA PHE A 131 -16.54 -1.13 -6.95
C PHE A 131 -17.63 -0.68 -7.94
N GLN A 132 -17.93 -1.56 -8.87
CA GLN A 132 -19.03 -1.46 -9.81
C GLN A 132 -19.57 -2.87 -10.05
N ASP A 133 -20.89 -3.04 -9.93
CA ASP A 133 -21.57 -4.33 -10.14
C ASP A 133 -20.95 -5.49 -9.34
N GLY A 134 -20.57 -5.21 -8.08
CA GLY A 134 -19.98 -6.20 -7.18
C GLY A 134 -18.53 -6.60 -7.53
N LYS A 135 -17.83 -5.87 -8.40
CA LYS A 135 -16.43 -6.11 -8.79
C LYS A 135 -15.59 -4.85 -8.64
N MET A 136 -14.29 -5.01 -8.50
CA MET A 136 -13.36 -3.89 -8.45
C MET A 136 -13.28 -3.19 -9.81
N ALA A 137 -13.59 -1.88 -9.82
CA ALA A 137 -13.50 -1.04 -11.01
C ALA A 137 -12.18 -0.26 -11.06
N SER A 138 -11.71 0.20 -9.90
CA SER A 138 -10.41 0.86 -9.83
C SER A 138 -9.77 0.68 -8.45
N GLU A 139 -8.44 0.75 -8.45
CA GLU A 139 -7.60 0.79 -7.26
C GLU A 139 -6.55 1.89 -7.41
N ARG A 140 -6.42 2.74 -6.39
CA ARG A 140 -5.38 3.76 -6.29
C ARG A 140 -4.62 3.58 -5.00
N ILE A 141 -3.32 3.39 -5.11
CA ILE A 141 -2.42 3.09 -4.00
C ILE A 141 -1.56 4.31 -3.72
N TYR A 142 -1.66 4.85 -2.51
CA TYR A 142 -0.94 6.02 -2.04
C TYR A 142 0.08 5.63 -0.98
N TYR A 143 1.29 6.13 -1.10
CA TYR A 143 2.36 5.96 -0.12
C TYR A 143 3.39 7.08 -0.26
N ASP A 144 4.27 7.21 0.74
CA ASP A 144 5.34 8.21 0.71
C ASP A 144 6.57 7.66 0.01
N GLN A 145 6.75 8.07 -1.24
CA GLN A 145 7.92 7.68 -2.05
C GLN A 145 9.23 8.22 -1.46
N ALA A 146 9.21 9.42 -0.87
CA ALA A 146 10.41 9.99 -0.28
C ALA A 146 10.90 9.15 0.92
N SER A 147 9.99 8.65 1.75
CA SER A 147 10.31 7.74 2.85
C SER A 147 11.00 6.47 2.36
N ILE A 148 10.50 5.86 1.29
CA ILE A 148 11.12 4.67 0.70
C ILE A 148 12.54 4.99 0.21
N LEU A 149 12.71 6.09 -0.52
CA LEU A 149 14.02 6.49 -1.04
C LEU A 149 15.04 6.80 0.07
N VAL A 150 14.58 7.37 1.20
CA VAL A 150 15.42 7.57 2.39
C VAL A 150 15.87 6.24 2.97
N GLN A 151 14.96 5.28 3.15
CA GLN A 151 15.26 3.96 3.71
C GLN A 151 16.22 3.17 2.81
N LEU A 152 16.09 3.32 1.50
CA LEU A 152 17.01 2.73 0.53
C LEU A 152 18.36 3.45 0.45
N GLY A 153 18.50 4.64 1.06
CA GLY A 153 19.71 5.45 1.04
C GLY A 153 19.93 6.21 -0.28
N LEU A 154 18.87 6.38 -1.06
CA LEU A 154 18.86 7.11 -2.33
C LEU A 154 18.52 8.60 -2.13
N LEU A 155 17.95 8.97 -0.99
CA LEU A 155 17.62 10.33 -0.63
C LEU A 155 18.23 10.69 0.73
N ASP A 156 18.92 11.83 0.82
CA ASP A 156 19.55 12.30 2.07
C ASP A 156 18.54 13.11 2.90
N PRO A 157 18.03 12.58 4.04
CA PRO A 157 17.05 13.26 4.86
C PRO A 157 17.61 14.48 5.61
N ARG A 158 18.95 14.66 5.66
CA ARG A 158 19.58 15.81 6.32
C ARG A 158 19.43 17.09 5.51
N LYS A 159 19.20 16.99 4.21
CA LYS A 159 19.14 18.13 3.27
C LYS A 159 17.72 18.49 2.86
N LEU A 160 16.74 17.64 3.17
CA LEU A 160 15.37 17.78 2.70
C LEU A 160 14.40 17.56 3.88
N PRO A 161 13.20 18.16 3.84
CA PRO A 161 12.17 17.96 4.86
C PRO A 161 11.44 16.61 4.65
N VAL A 162 12.19 15.51 4.72
CA VAL A 162 11.69 14.15 4.55
C VAL A 162 12.14 13.27 5.71
N ALA A 163 11.37 12.25 6.01
CA ALA A 163 11.68 11.24 7.02
C ALA A 163 11.73 9.85 6.37
N GLY A 164 12.23 8.87 7.09
CA GLY A 164 12.36 7.50 6.63
C GLY A 164 11.32 6.57 7.26
N VAL A 165 11.79 5.53 7.91
CA VAL A 165 10.96 4.48 8.53
C VAL A 165 10.01 5.01 9.62
N GLU A 166 10.33 6.15 10.21
CA GLU A 166 9.56 6.80 11.28
C GLU A 166 8.12 7.10 10.84
N ILE A 167 7.90 7.38 9.53
CA ILE A 167 6.57 7.66 8.96
C ILE A 167 5.65 6.44 9.15
N ALA A 168 6.09 5.26 8.71
CA ALA A 168 5.31 4.05 8.83
C ALA A 168 5.11 3.62 10.30
N ARG A 169 6.14 3.79 11.12
CA ARG A 169 6.07 3.43 12.55
C ARG A 169 5.11 4.31 13.32
N LYS A 170 5.03 5.62 12.99
CA LYS A 170 4.10 6.53 13.64
C LYS A 170 2.64 6.22 13.30
N VAL A 171 2.35 5.63 12.15
CA VAL A 171 1.01 5.12 11.82
C VAL A 171 0.62 3.94 12.73
N LEU A 172 1.58 3.14 13.17
CA LEU A 172 1.34 2.00 14.06
C LEU A 172 1.35 2.39 15.55
N ASP A 173 1.95 3.52 15.91
CA ASP A 173 2.12 3.99 17.29
C ASP A 173 2.05 5.52 17.35
N ASP A 174 0.88 6.03 17.74
CA ASP A 174 0.59 7.46 17.86
C ASP A 174 1.46 8.18 18.93
N GLU A 175 2.04 7.45 19.87
CA GLU A 175 2.89 7.99 20.95
C GLU A 175 4.31 8.34 20.47
N LEU A 176 4.70 7.90 19.27
CA LEU A 176 5.99 8.28 18.71
C LEU A 176 6.08 9.80 18.47
N PRO A 177 7.29 10.41 18.55
CA PRO A 177 7.46 11.86 18.44
C PRO A 177 6.83 12.48 17.21
N SER A 178 6.24 13.65 17.39
CA SER A 178 5.73 14.51 16.31
C SER A 178 6.67 15.70 16.10
N ASN A 179 6.53 16.36 14.95
CA ASN A 179 7.18 17.64 14.64
C ASN A 179 8.72 17.60 14.54
N GLU A 180 9.34 16.43 14.49
CA GLU A 180 10.81 16.30 14.47
C GLU A 180 11.46 17.04 13.28
N LEU A 181 10.80 17.09 12.12
CA LEU A 181 11.28 17.86 10.96
C LEU A 181 11.15 19.37 11.20
N MET A 182 10.10 19.81 11.88
CA MET A 182 9.91 21.22 12.24
C MET A 182 10.98 21.69 13.23
N LYS A 183 11.30 20.87 14.24
CA LYS A 183 12.33 21.15 15.25
C LYS A 183 13.73 21.39 14.67
N ARG A 184 14.00 20.87 13.47
CA ARG A 184 15.29 21.11 12.78
C ARG A 184 15.47 22.59 12.38
N THR A 185 14.39 23.32 12.13
CA THR A 185 14.41 24.69 11.59
C THR A 185 13.90 25.74 12.56
N LEU A 186 13.11 25.35 13.55
CA LEU A 186 12.52 26.26 14.52
C LEU A 186 13.45 26.44 15.75
N LYS A 187 13.51 27.66 16.25
CA LYS A 187 14.23 27.97 17.51
C LYS A 187 13.44 27.54 18.74
N ASP A 188 12.14 27.35 18.58
CA ASP A 188 11.23 26.88 19.62
C ASP A 188 11.30 25.36 19.70
N LYS A 189 11.68 24.85 20.88
CA LYS A 189 11.80 23.39 21.15
C LYS A 189 10.57 22.81 21.83
N ASP A 190 9.52 23.59 22.04
CA ASP A 190 8.30 23.20 22.77
C ASP A 190 7.18 22.69 21.84
N LEU A 191 7.53 22.22 20.65
CA LEU A 191 6.63 21.59 19.68
C LEU A 191 6.47 20.08 19.91
#